data_b22046b593a21bf38a57824bdcbb0c31
#
_entry.id   b22046b593a21bf38a57824bdcbb0c31
#
_cell.length_a   1.000
_cell.length_b   1.000
_cell.length_c   1.000
_cell.angle_alpha   90.00
_cell.angle_beta   90.00
_cell.angle_gamma   90.00
#
_symmetry.space_group_name_H-M   'P 1'
#
loop_
_entity.id
_entity.type
_entity.pdbx_description
1 polymer ?
#
loop_
_entity_poly.entity_id
_entity_poly.type
_entity_poly.pdbx_seq_one_letter_code
_entity_poly.pdbx_strand_id
1 'polypeptide(L)'
;MIGTTTTDATRTTVNAFLAARANADTETLTALFADEVDWLLAENPVVPWIKPRRTAAECAAQFEELMAYIVPEDARASIDTFLVDGTEAVLFGHLSGTVRATGKSFEGPFALRLTVEEGRITRHHLYENSVSIAAACTA
;
A
#
# COMPACT_ATOMS: atom_id res chain seq x y z
N MET A 1 -15.90 32.36 -0.82
CA MET A 1 -15.37 31.20 -0.12
C MET A 1 -14.58 30.29 -1.08
N ILE A 2 -13.44 29.87 -0.66
CA ILE A 2 -12.65 28.95 -1.46
C ILE A 2 -12.98 27.54 -0.98
N GLY A 3 -13.53 26.71 -1.88
CA GLY A 3 -13.81 25.33 -1.58
C GLY A 3 -12.55 24.47 -1.64
N THR A 4 -12.66 23.24 -1.15
CA THR A 4 -11.60 22.23 -1.27
C THR A 4 -11.43 21.84 -2.74
N THR A 5 -10.22 21.92 -3.26
CA THR A 5 -9.92 21.48 -4.62
C THR A 5 -9.90 19.96 -4.69
N THR A 6 -9.99 19.42 -5.91
CA THR A 6 -9.84 17.98 -6.12
C THR A 6 -8.48 17.49 -5.61
N THR A 7 -7.42 18.27 -5.87
CA THR A 7 -6.08 17.95 -5.39
C THR A 7 -6.05 17.89 -3.86
N ASP A 8 -6.67 18.85 -3.18
CA ASP A 8 -6.72 18.87 -1.71
C ASP A 8 -7.51 17.68 -1.16
N ALA A 9 -8.63 17.35 -1.78
CA ALA A 9 -9.45 16.20 -1.39
C ALA A 9 -8.68 14.88 -1.56
N THR A 10 -7.95 14.75 -2.66
CA THR A 10 -7.10 13.56 -2.89
C THR A 10 -6.02 13.44 -1.82
N ARG A 11 -5.35 14.56 -1.52
CA ARG A 11 -4.30 14.59 -0.48
C ARG A 11 -4.86 14.17 0.88
N THR A 12 -6.03 14.66 1.23
CA THR A 12 -6.69 14.33 2.50
C THR A 12 -6.98 12.83 2.59
N THR A 13 -7.51 12.23 1.53
CA THR A 13 -7.82 10.79 1.50
C THR A 13 -6.54 9.95 1.59
N VAL A 14 -5.49 10.34 0.86
CA VAL A 14 -4.22 9.62 0.91
C VAL A 14 -3.59 9.71 2.30
N ASN A 15 -3.64 10.86 2.95
CA ASN A 15 -3.11 11.00 4.31
C ASN A 15 -3.89 10.12 5.30
N ALA A 16 -5.21 10.02 5.15
CA ALA A 16 -6.03 9.13 5.97
C ALA A 16 -5.66 7.66 5.73
N PHE A 17 -5.42 7.29 4.48
CA PHE A 17 -4.97 5.94 4.11
C PHE A 17 -3.62 5.61 4.76
N LEU A 18 -2.66 6.51 4.69
CA LEU A 18 -1.33 6.29 5.28
C LEU A 18 -1.41 6.12 6.80
N ALA A 19 -2.23 6.91 7.46
CA ALA A 19 -2.44 6.81 8.90
C ALA A 19 -3.11 5.48 9.29
N ALA A 20 -4.15 5.08 8.55
CA ALA A 20 -4.86 3.83 8.80
C ALA A 20 -3.94 2.61 8.58
N ARG A 21 -3.11 2.67 7.54
CA ARG A 21 -2.13 1.64 7.24
C ARG A 21 -1.10 1.51 8.37
N ALA A 22 -0.57 2.63 8.83
CA ALA A 22 0.42 2.65 9.91
C ALA A 22 -0.14 2.11 11.23
N ASN A 23 -1.43 2.31 11.48
CA ASN A 23 -2.10 1.86 12.69
C ASN A 23 -2.77 0.50 12.57
N ALA A 24 -2.61 -0.17 11.42
CA ALA A 24 -3.25 -1.45 11.12
C ALA A 24 -4.78 -1.40 11.33
N ASP A 25 -5.38 -0.29 10.95
CA ASP A 25 -6.82 -0.03 11.12
C ASP A 25 -7.59 -0.55 9.91
N THR A 26 -7.89 -1.84 9.92
CA THR A 26 -8.54 -2.53 8.80
C THR A 26 -9.94 -1.96 8.51
N GLU A 27 -10.69 -1.56 9.52
CA GLU A 27 -12.02 -0.99 9.34
C GLU A 27 -11.95 0.32 8.55
N THR A 28 -11.05 1.23 8.94
CA THR A 28 -10.86 2.50 8.23
C THR A 28 -10.32 2.25 6.83
N LEU A 29 -9.37 1.32 6.65
CA LEU A 29 -8.84 0.97 5.33
C LEU A 29 -9.96 0.50 4.40
N THR A 30 -10.83 -0.38 4.89
CA THR A 30 -11.98 -0.87 4.09
C THR A 30 -12.89 0.29 3.67
N ALA A 31 -13.12 1.24 4.56
CA ALA A 31 -13.97 2.40 4.25
C ALA A 31 -13.32 3.36 3.24
N LEU A 32 -11.98 3.41 3.18
CA LEU A 32 -11.25 4.28 2.26
C LEU A 32 -11.13 3.72 0.86
N PHE A 33 -11.24 2.39 0.68
CA PHE A 33 -11.22 1.80 -0.66
C PHE A 33 -12.63 1.85 -1.28
N ALA A 34 -12.69 2.02 -2.59
CA ALA A 34 -13.92 1.94 -3.35
C ALA A 34 -14.43 0.49 -3.39
N ASP A 35 -15.69 0.30 -3.81
CA ASP A 35 -16.27 -1.04 -3.94
C ASP A 35 -15.50 -1.90 -4.93
N GLU A 36 -15.01 -1.28 -6.01
CA GLU A 36 -14.10 -1.90 -6.96
C GLU A 36 -12.83 -1.08 -7.06
N VAL A 37 -11.69 -1.76 -6.97
CA VAL A 37 -10.38 -1.14 -6.98
C VAL A 37 -9.53 -1.75 -8.10
N ASP A 38 -8.88 -0.89 -8.87
CA ASP A 38 -7.85 -1.32 -9.82
C ASP A 38 -6.57 -1.54 -9.02
N TRP A 39 -6.32 -2.79 -8.67
CA TRP A 39 -5.20 -3.22 -7.84
C TRP A 39 -4.10 -3.82 -8.70
N LEU A 40 -2.90 -3.28 -8.58
CA LEU A 40 -1.73 -3.83 -9.25
C LEU A 40 -0.58 -4.03 -8.26
N LEU A 41 -0.12 -5.24 -8.19
CA LEU A 41 1.13 -5.63 -7.55
C LEU A 41 1.64 -6.81 -8.38
N ALA A 42 2.83 -6.66 -8.97
CA ALA A 42 3.35 -7.65 -9.91
C ALA A 42 3.39 -9.04 -9.29
N GLU A 43 3.02 -10.05 -10.08
CA GLU A 43 3.08 -11.44 -9.65
C GLU A 43 4.47 -11.80 -9.15
N ASN A 44 4.51 -12.51 -8.04
CA ASN A 44 5.75 -12.94 -7.42
C ASN A 44 5.44 -14.28 -6.73
N PRO A 45 5.57 -15.40 -7.46
CA PRO A 45 5.02 -16.70 -7.04
C PRO A 45 5.49 -17.21 -5.68
N VAL A 46 6.68 -16.80 -5.24
CA VAL A 46 7.22 -17.24 -3.94
C VAL A 46 6.80 -16.34 -2.79
N VAL A 47 6.06 -15.27 -3.06
CA VAL A 47 5.63 -14.30 -2.04
C VAL A 47 4.17 -14.57 -1.68
N PRO A 48 3.91 -15.09 -0.49
CA PRO A 48 2.57 -15.62 -0.16
C PRO A 48 1.46 -14.59 0.00
N TRP A 49 1.81 -13.31 0.25
CA TRP A 49 0.78 -12.27 0.42
C TRP A 49 0.39 -11.57 -0.88
N ILE A 50 1.08 -11.86 -1.99
CA ILE A 50 0.76 -11.26 -3.29
C ILE A 50 -0.29 -12.12 -3.99
N LYS A 51 -1.46 -11.52 -4.23
CA LYS A 51 -2.57 -12.19 -4.93
C LYS A 51 -3.49 -11.15 -5.53
N PRO A 52 -4.35 -11.53 -6.50
CA PRO A 52 -5.33 -10.60 -7.06
C PRO A 52 -6.26 -10.06 -5.98
N ARG A 53 -6.56 -8.77 -6.06
CA ARG A 53 -7.51 -8.11 -5.16
C ARG A 53 -8.35 -7.14 -5.98
N ARG A 54 -9.62 -6.99 -5.63
CA ARG A 54 -10.51 -6.11 -6.38
C ARG A 54 -11.52 -5.38 -5.51
N THR A 55 -12.01 -6.00 -4.45
CA THR A 55 -13.00 -5.37 -3.58
C THR A 55 -12.34 -4.60 -2.46
N ALA A 56 -13.08 -3.67 -1.83
CA ALA A 56 -12.57 -2.91 -0.69
C ALA A 56 -12.05 -3.84 0.42
N ALA A 57 -12.81 -4.89 0.74
CA ALA A 57 -12.42 -5.83 1.78
C ALA A 57 -11.14 -6.61 1.41
N GLU A 58 -11.04 -7.04 0.15
CA GLU A 58 -9.84 -7.74 -0.33
C GLU A 58 -8.60 -6.86 -0.28
N CYS A 59 -8.75 -5.59 -0.68
CA CYS A 59 -7.64 -4.64 -0.68
C CYS A 59 -7.20 -4.30 0.76
N ALA A 60 -8.14 -4.07 1.66
CA ALA A 60 -7.82 -3.81 3.06
C ALA A 60 -7.15 -5.02 3.73
N ALA A 61 -7.55 -6.22 3.35
CA ALA A 61 -6.97 -7.46 3.88
C ALA A 61 -5.48 -7.63 3.56
N GLN A 62 -4.98 -6.96 2.49
CA GLN A 62 -3.55 -7.01 2.14
C GLN A 62 -2.66 -6.65 3.33
N PHE A 63 -3.01 -5.61 4.05
CA PHE A 63 -2.16 -5.09 5.12
C PHE A 63 -2.19 -5.98 6.36
N GLU A 64 -3.33 -6.58 6.64
CA GLU A 64 -3.48 -7.54 7.73
C GLU A 64 -2.75 -8.86 7.41
N GLU A 65 -2.91 -9.36 6.19
CA GLU A 65 -2.23 -10.56 5.75
C GLU A 65 -0.70 -10.39 5.73
N LEU A 66 -0.24 -9.23 5.27
CA LEU A 66 1.18 -8.92 5.26
C LEU A 66 1.78 -9.05 6.66
N MET A 67 1.10 -8.53 7.67
CA MET A 67 1.57 -8.58 9.05
C MET A 67 1.65 -10.01 9.60
N ALA A 68 0.92 -10.95 9.02
CA ALA A 68 1.01 -12.35 9.40
C ALA A 68 2.31 -13.01 8.90
N TYR A 69 2.87 -12.50 7.80
CA TYR A 69 4.05 -13.08 7.16
C TYR A 69 5.36 -12.38 7.50
N ILE A 70 5.31 -11.14 7.95
CA ILE A 70 6.51 -10.39 8.31
C ILE A 70 6.56 -10.13 9.82
N VAL A 71 7.74 -9.75 10.30
CA VAL A 71 7.95 -9.38 11.70
C VAL A 71 7.53 -7.92 11.85
N PRO A 72 6.44 -7.61 12.56
CA PRO A 72 5.92 -6.22 12.62
C PRO A 72 6.92 -5.20 13.15
N GLU A 73 7.75 -5.59 14.10
CA GLU A 73 8.73 -4.71 14.72
C GLU A 73 9.83 -4.27 13.75
N ASP A 74 10.06 -5.04 12.70
CA ASP A 74 11.09 -4.77 11.69
C ASP A 74 10.53 -4.06 10.46
N ALA A 75 9.21 -3.95 10.35
CA ALA A 75 8.58 -3.30 9.20
C ALA A 75 8.83 -1.80 9.22
N ARG A 76 9.34 -1.26 8.11
CA ARG A 76 9.62 0.16 7.94
C ARG A 76 9.16 0.62 6.59
N ALA A 77 8.58 1.81 6.55
CA ALA A 77 8.25 2.50 5.33
C ALA A 77 8.55 3.97 5.51
N SER A 78 9.33 4.54 4.61
CA SER A 78 9.59 5.98 4.59
C SER A 78 9.08 6.54 3.27
N ILE A 79 8.60 7.79 3.28
CA ILE A 79 8.11 8.48 2.09
C ILE A 79 9.02 9.68 1.85
N ASP A 80 9.66 9.69 0.68
CA ASP A 80 10.58 10.75 0.29
C ASP A 80 9.88 11.84 -0.52
N THR A 81 8.87 11.45 -1.32
CA THR A 81 8.17 12.34 -2.24
C THR A 81 6.69 11.97 -2.26
N PHE A 82 5.85 12.99 -2.15
CA PHE A 82 4.40 12.83 -2.22
C PHE A 82 3.86 13.89 -3.16
N LEU A 83 3.42 13.48 -4.35
CA LEU A 83 2.91 14.35 -5.40
C LEU A 83 1.42 14.09 -5.60
N VAL A 84 0.65 15.15 -5.76
CA VAL A 84 -0.79 15.06 -6.03
C VAL A 84 -1.15 16.00 -7.16
N ASP A 85 -1.91 15.49 -8.13
CA ASP A 85 -2.43 16.25 -9.24
C ASP A 85 -3.85 15.76 -9.54
N GLY A 86 -4.85 16.58 -9.16
CA GLY A 86 -6.25 16.19 -9.33
C GLY A 86 -6.58 14.93 -8.54
N THR A 87 -7.07 13.91 -9.23
CA THR A 87 -7.44 12.62 -8.62
C THR A 87 -6.25 11.68 -8.43
N GLU A 88 -5.06 12.05 -8.93
CA GLU A 88 -3.88 11.18 -8.92
C GLU A 88 -2.91 11.57 -7.82
N ALA A 89 -2.39 10.56 -7.13
CA ALA A 89 -1.33 10.75 -6.15
C ALA A 89 -0.23 9.72 -6.40
N VAL A 90 1.02 10.14 -6.22
CA VAL A 90 2.18 9.25 -6.33
C VAL A 90 3.09 9.48 -5.14
N LEU A 91 3.49 8.39 -4.51
CA LEU A 91 4.43 8.41 -3.39
C LEU A 91 5.67 7.62 -3.77
N PHE A 92 6.83 8.18 -3.50
CA PHE A 92 8.10 7.48 -3.63
C PHE A 92 8.72 7.36 -2.26
N GLY A 93 9.29 6.21 -1.98
CA GLY A 93 9.91 5.98 -0.68
C GLY A 93 10.72 4.71 -0.64
N HIS A 94 10.90 4.18 0.54
CA HIS A 94 11.71 3.01 0.80
C HIS A 94 10.97 2.07 1.76
N LEU A 95 10.99 0.79 1.46
CA LEU A 95 10.38 -0.26 2.29
C LEU A 95 11.46 -1.21 2.78
N SER A 96 11.30 -1.70 3.99
CA SER A 96 12.11 -2.80 4.51
C SER A 96 11.30 -3.66 5.47
N GLY A 97 11.71 -4.91 5.61
CA GLY A 97 11.07 -5.83 6.53
C GLY A 97 11.82 -7.14 6.63
N THR A 98 11.33 -8.00 7.51
CA THR A 98 11.88 -9.34 7.73
C THR A 98 10.77 -10.36 7.57
N VAL A 99 11.00 -11.39 6.78
CA VAL A 99 10.06 -12.49 6.57
C VAL A 99 10.16 -13.43 7.76
N ARG A 100 9.03 -13.64 8.42
CA ARG A 100 8.96 -14.45 9.65
C ARG A 100 9.45 -15.88 9.45
N ALA A 101 9.04 -16.52 8.37
CA ALA A 101 9.34 -17.93 8.12
C ALA A 101 10.82 -18.20 7.83
N THR A 102 11.54 -17.28 7.23
CA THR A 102 12.94 -17.45 6.82
C THR A 102 13.93 -16.68 7.68
N GLY A 103 13.47 -15.65 8.39
CA GLY A 103 14.34 -14.73 9.11
C GLY A 103 15.13 -13.78 8.21
N LYS A 104 14.89 -13.80 6.90
CA LYS A 104 15.61 -12.98 5.93
C LYS A 104 14.95 -11.63 5.76
N SER A 105 15.77 -10.62 5.52
CA SER A 105 15.28 -9.24 5.32
C SER A 105 15.17 -8.91 3.85
N PHE A 106 14.25 -8.01 3.54
CA PHE A 106 14.13 -7.39 2.23
C PHE A 106 14.14 -5.88 2.38
N GLU A 107 14.57 -5.20 1.33
CA GLU A 107 14.52 -3.74 1.28
C GLU A 107 14.52 -3.27 -0.16
N GLY A 108 14.11 -2.04 -0.37
CA GLY A 108 14.22 -1.39 -1.66
C GLY A 108 13.31 -0.18 -1.78
N PRO A 109 13.52 0.60 -2.85
CA PRO A 109 12.63 1.71 -3.15
C PRO A 109 11.26 1.20 -3.58
N PHE A 110 10.25 2.04 -3.39
CA PHE A 110 8.92 1.76 -3.91
C PHE A 110 8.31 3.02 -4.53
N ALA A 111 7.36 2.80 -5.43
CA ALA A 111 6.47 3.82 -5.94
C ALA A 111 5.05 3.33 -5.78
N LEU A 112 4.18 4.16 -5.21
CA LEU A 112 2.77 3.85 -5.03
C LEU A 112 1.94 4.89 -5.77
N ARG A 113 1.13 4.45 -6.73
CA ARG A 113 0.16 5.28 -7.41
C ARG A 113 -1.22 5.03 -6.85
N LEU A 114 -1.88 6.09 -6.43
CA LEU A 114 -3.26 6.05 -5.94
C LEU A 114 -4.13 6.97 -6.78
N THR A 115 -5.31 6.50 -7.15
CA THR A 115 -6.35 7.34 -7.73
C THR A 115 -7.47 7.44 -6.71
N VAL A 116 -7.94 8.67 -6.47
CA VAL A 116 -8.98 8.95 -5.50
C VAL A 116 -10.16 9.62 -6.20
N GLU A 117 -11.33 9.02 -6.05
CA GLU A 117 -12.57 9.53 -6.63
C GLU A 117 -13.63 9.51 -5.53
N GLU A 118 -14.29 10.66 -5.34
CA GLU A 118 -15.34 10.80 -4.33
C GLU A 118 -14.90 10.37 -2.92
N GLY A 119 -13.67 10.70 -2.55
CA GLY A 119 -13.13 10.40 -1.24
C GLY A 119 -12.72 8.94 -1.01
N ARG A 120 -12.69 8.12 -2.08
CA ARG A 120 -12.32 6.72 -2.00
C ARG A 120 -11.22 6.38 -2.99
N ILE A 121 -10.41 5.39 -2.64
CA ILE A 121 -9.32 4.92 -3.48
C ILE A 121 -9.87 3.94 -4.51
N THR A 122 -9.77 4.32 -5.80
CA THR A 122 -10.22 3.49 -6.92
C THR A 122 -9.07 2.77 -7.62
N ARG A 123 -7.82 3.16 -7.35
CA ARG A 123 -6.63 2.54 -7.93
C ARG A 123 -5.52 2.50 -6.89
N HIS A 124 -4.88 1.36 -6.79
CA HIS A 124 -3.73 1.14 -5.91
C HIS A 124 -2.71 0.31 -6.68
N HIS A 125 -1.71 0.98 -7.24
CA HIS A 125 -0.64 0.34 -8.02
C HIS A 125 0.66 0.50 -7.27
N LEU A 126 1.21 -0.62 -6.78
CA LEU A 126 2.46 -0.63 -6.04
C LEU A 126 3.58 -1.22 -6.90
N TYR A 127 4.68 -0.52 -6.97
CA TYR A 127 5.92 -0.93 -7.65
C TYR A 127 7.01 -1.03 -6.58
N GLU A 128 7.61 -2.19 -6.46
CA GLU A 128 8.59 -2.44 -5.39
C GLU A 128 9.72 -3.35 -5.86
N ASN A 129 10.73 -3.54 -5.01
CA ASN A 129 11.86 -4.41 -5.33
C ASN A 129 11.47 -5.88 -5.16
N SER A 130 10.81 -6.43 -6.18
CA SER A 130 10.27 -7.80 -6.16
C SER A 130 11.35 -8.87 -6.02
N VAL A 131 12.55 -8.60 -6.52
CA VAL A 131 13.68 -9.54 -6.42
C VAL A 131 14.12 -9.69 -4.96
N SER A 132 14.26 -8.57 -4.25
CA SER A 132 14.64 -8.59 -2.82
C SER A 132 13.59 -9.33 -1.98
N ILE A 133 12.31 -9.06 -2.26
CA ILE A 133 11.21 -9.68 -1.52
C ILE A 133 11.15 -11.18 -1.78
N ALA A 134 11.30 -11.60 -3.04
CA ALA A 134 11.32 -13.02 -3.41
C ALA A 134 12.49 -13.75 -2.73
N ALA A 135 13.66 -13.14 -2.73
CA ALA A 135 14.84 -13.73 -2.07
C ALA A 135 14.61 -13.91 -0.58
N ALA A 136 13.97 -12.95 0.07
CA ALA A 136 13.66 -13.03 1.50
C ALA A 136 12.63 -14.13 1.83
N CYS A 137 11.72 -14.43 0.89
CA CYS A 137 10.72 -15.48 1.07
C CYS A 137 11.23 -16.88 0.73
N THR A 138 12.43 -16.99 0.21
CA THR A 138 13.02 -18.27 -0.22
C THR A 138 14.01 -18.78 0.84
N ALA A 139 13.88 -20.04 1.19
CA ALA A 139 14.72 -20.67 2.21
C ALA A 139 16.21 -20.71 1.81
#